data_dac1fe4c5741099d211fba61f7a44395
#
_entry.id   dac1fe4c5741099d211fba61f7a44395
#
_cell.length_a   1.000
_cell.length_b   1.000
_cell.length_c   1.000
_cell.angle_alpha   90.00
_cell.angle_beta   90.00
_cell.angle_gamma   90.00
#
_symmetry.space_group_name_H-M   'P 1'
#
loop_
_entity.id
_entity.type
_entity.pdbx_description
1 polymer ?
#
loop_
_entity_poly.entity_id
_entity_poly.type
_entity_poly.pdbx_seq_one_letter_code
_entity_poly.pdbx_strand_id
1 'polypeptide(L)'
;MLRVCAASEEEPYSVKDGSGFENKIAEALAAAMDRKAVFKWYNKPAIYLVRDQLSLKLCDVIVGLDSGDQRVLTSMPYYRAPYVFVQRKDSKLSIKDWNSPDLVKANKIGFVPGTPAQTMMEKTGLFNVHFNYMHSLTDFQDRRNKYTRISPRRVMGEVANGTADLAVMFAPEVARYVKANGELTMTVIPDDNVGVDGARIPHHFDQSFGVRADDRDLRDAIDAAIPKARADIEAILAAEAIPQLSLPKQPVRGPRS
;
A
#
# COMPACT_ATOMS: atom_id res chain seq x y z
N MET A 1 10.14 -17.68 18.14
CA MET A 1 10.03 -16.26 17.81
C MET A 1 10.00 -16.10 16.30
N LEU A 2 9.31 -15.08 15.78
CA LEU A 2 9.31 -14.68 14.37
C LEU A 2 9.94 -13.28 14.29
N ARG A 3 11.11 -13.15 13.64
CA ARG A 3 11.79 -11.85 13.50
C ARG A 3 11.21 -11.11 12.30
N VAL A 4 10.58 -9.96 12.55
CA VAL A 4 9.89 -9.14 11.54
C VAL A 4 10.78 -7.99 11.13
N CYS A 5 11.05 -7.82 9.85
CA CYS A 5 11.71 -6.65 9.30
C CYS A 5 10.68 -5.51 9.24
N ALA A 6 10.92 -4.39 9.90
CA ALA A 6 9.94 -3.32 10.03
C ALA A 6 10.58 -1.94 9.89
N ALA A 7 9.99 -1.06 9.11
CA ALA A 7 10.38 0.34 9.08
C ALA A 7 9.94 1.02 10.39
N SER A 8 10.77 1.94 10.91
CA SER A 8 10.50 2.61 12.18
C SER A 8 9.56 3.81 12.05
N GLU A 9 9.42 4.37 10.83
CA GLU A 9 8.73 5.65 10.56
C GLU A 9 8.00 5.61 9.21
N GLU A 10 7.13 4.62 9.00
CA GLU A 10 6.38 4.39 7.75
C GLU A 10 4.87 4.41 8.00
N GLU A 11 4.34 5.51 8.56
CA GLU A 11 2.89 5.65 8.74
C GLU A 11 2.12 5.55 7.39
N PRO A 12 0.97 4.85 7.37
CA PRO A 12 0.31 4.15 8.47
C PRO A 12 0.71 2.68 8.61
N TYR A 13 1.66 2.19 7.81
CA TYR A 13 2.07 0.80 7.70
C TYR A 13 2.81 0.29 8.94
N SER A 14 3.96 0.87 9.22
CA SER A 14 4.87 0.41 10.26
C SER A 14 5.47 1.57 11.04
N VAL A 15 5.32 1.55 12.35
CA VAL A 15 5.86 2.56 13.28
C VAL A 15 6.45 1.86 14.49
N LYS A 16 7.56 2.40 15.02
CA LYS A 16 8.32 1.78 16.11
C LYS A 16 7.52 1.63 17.42
N ASP A 17 6.48 2.44 17.62
CA ASP A 17 5.57 2.34 18.74
C ASP A 17 4.52 1.22 18.61
N GLY A 18 4.52 0.49 17.48
CA GLY A 18 3.58 -0.58 17.18
C GLY A 18 2.21 -0.11 16.66
N SER A 19 2.01 1.19 16.42
CA SER A 19 0.72 1.74 15.95
C SER A 19 0.44 1.46 14.47
N GLY A 20 1.45 1.06 13.69
CA GLY A 20 1.30 0.67 12.30
C GLY A 20 0.42 -0.57 12.13
N PHE A 21 -0.44 -0.60 11.12
CA PHE A 21 -1.34 -1.73 10.94
C PHE A 21 -0.59 -3.01 10.51
N GLU A 22 0.52 -2.90 9.78
CA GLU A 22 1.37 -4.05 9.43
C GLU A 22 2.08 -4.63 10.64
N ASN A 23 2.41 -3.81 11.66
CA ASN A 23 2.94 -4.31 12.91
C ASN A 23 1.92 -5.24 13.59
N LYS A 24 0.65 -4.81 13.64
CA LYS A 24 -0.44 -5.62 14.20
C LYS A 24 -0.70 -6.90 13.39
N ILE A 25 -0.64 -6.82 12.06
CA ILE A 25 -0.74 -7.99 11.17
C ILE A 25 0.40 -8.98 11.43
N ALA A 26 1.64 -8.49 11.62
CA ALA A 26 2.78 -9.34 11.96
C ALA A 26 2.57 -10.05 13.30
N GLU A 27 2.00 -9.38 14.29
CA GLU A 27 1.68 -9.96 15.60
C GLU A 27 0.59 -11.05 15.48
N ALA A 28 -0.48 -10.78 14.70
CA ALA A 28 -1.55 -11.73 14.44
C ALA A 28 -1.02 -12.98 13.70
N LEU A 29 -0.17 -12.81 12.69
CA LEU A 29 0.48 -13.92 12.02
C LEU A 29 1.36 -14.74 12.99
N ALA A 30 2.21 -14.07 13.78
CA ALA A 30 3.09 -14.73 14.71
C ALA A 30 2.30 -15.56 15.74
N ALA A 31 1.21 -15.00 16.27
CA ALA A 31 0.30 -15.71 17.19
C ALA A 31 -0.31 -16.96 16.53
N ALA A 32 -0.77 -16.86 15.27
CA ALA A 32 -1.29 -17.99 14.50
C ALA A 32 -0.26 -19.10 14.22
N MET A 33 1.03 -18.76 14.34
CA MET A 33 2.17 -19.70 14.23
C MET A 33 2.66 -20.21 15.59
N ASP A 34 1.99 -19.92 16.69
CA ASP A 34 2.44 -20.17 18.07
C ASP A 34 3.83 -19.55 18.35
N ARG A 35 4.09 -18.37 17.78
CA ARG A 35 5.33 -17.61 17.91
C ARG A 35 5.05 -16.21 18.46
N LYS A 36 6.09 -15.55 18.95
CA LYS A 36 6.07 -14.13 19.30
C LYS A 36 6.75 -13.33 18.20
N ALA A 37 6.12 -12.25 17.73
CA ALA A 37 6.75 -11.29 16.82
C ALA A 37 7.85 -10.51 17.54
N VAL A 38 8.99 -10.36 16.89
CA VAL A 38 10.14 -9.57 17.35
C VAL A 38 10.58 -8.66 16.23
N PHE A 39 10.29 -7.38 16.35
CA PHE A 39 10.57 -6.40 15.30
C PHE A 39 12.07 -6.05 15.24
N LYS A 40 12.62 -6.08 14.04
CA LYS A 40 13.92 -5.56 13.67
C LYS A 40 13.71 -4.23 12.97
N TRP A 41 13.77 -3.17 13.77
CA TRP A 41 13.49 -1.81 13.31
C TRP A 41 14.58 -1.28 12.40
N TYR A 42 14.16 -0.66 11.31
CA TYR A 42 15.02 -0.04 10.33
C TYR A 42 14.59 1.41 10.10
N ASN A 43 15.54 2.34 10.16
CA ASN A 43 15.28 3.78 10.10
C ASN A 43 15.29 4.37 8.68
N LYS A 44 15.22 3.51 7.66
CA LYS A 44 15.07 3.92 6.25
C LYS A 44 13.75 3.40 5.70
N PRO A 45 13.29 3.91 4.53
CA PRO A 45 12.05 3.47 3.89
C PRO A 45 11.96 1.96 3.70
N ALA A 46 10.75 1.42 3.79
CA ALA A 46 10.46 -0.01 3.70
C ALA A 46 10.97 -0.67 2.42
N ILE A 47 11.08 0.10 1.32
CA ILE A 47 11.62 -0.38 0.04
C ILE A 47 13.03 -1.00 0.16
N TYR A 48 13.77 -0.66 1.21
CA TYR A 48 15.13 -1.19 1.48
C TYR A 48 15.14 -2.41 2.39
N LEU A 49 14.02 -2.78 3.01
CA LEU A 49 13.96 -3.90 3.97
C LEU A 49 14.44 -5.22 3.37
N VAL A 50 14.10 -5.49 2.09
CA VAL A 50 14.56 -6.71 1.42
C VAL A 50 16.08 -6.76 1.36
N ARG A 51 16.70 -5.71 0.81
CA ARG A 51 18.15 -5.66 0.59
C ARG A 51 18.95 -5.55 1.89
N ASP A 52 18.52 -4.66 2.79
CA ASP A 52 19.34 -4.23 3.92
C ASP A 52 19.04 -4.99 5.22
N GLN A 53 17.96 -5.77 5.26
CA GLN A 53 17.55 -6.50 6.46
C GLN A 53 17.31 -7.99 6.17
N LEU A 54 16.36 -8.30 5.26
CA LEU A 54 15.95 -9.69 5.00
C LEU A 54 17.08 -10.51 4.37
N SER A 55 17.72 -9.99 3.30
CA SER A 55 18.82 -10.67 2.61
C SER A 55 20.07 -10.84 3.49
N LEU A 56 20.24 -9.95 4.47
CA LEU A 56 21.31 -10.03 5.46
C LEU A 56 20.98 -10.93 6.67
N LYS A 57 19.82 -11.61 6.66
CA LYS A 57 19.36 -12.53 7.71
C LYS A 57 19.17 -11.87 9.09
N LEU A 58 18.99 -10.54 9.12
CA LEU A 58 18.74 -9.80 10.36
C LEU A 58 17.30 -10.02 10.87
N CYS A 59 16.39 -10.37 9.97
CA CYS A 59 14.99 -10.72 10.21
C CYS A 59 14.57 -11.86 9.27
N ASP A 60 13.33 -12.34 9.42
CA ASP A 60 12.85 -13.54 8.72
C ASP A 60 11.71 -13.25 7.74
N VAL A 61 10.90 -12.22 8.03
CA VAL A 61 9.69 -11.90 7.27
C VAL A 61 9.49 -10.40 7.12
N ILE A 62 8.96 -9.99 5.97
CA ILE A 62 8.44 -8.64 5.68
C ILE A 62 6.92 -8.74 5.50
N VAL A 63 6.18 -7.76 5.99
CA VAL A 63 4.73 -7.62 5.81
C VAL A 63 4.46 -6.65 4.65
N GLY A 64 3.37 -6.82 3.90
CA GLY A 64 2.89 -5.83 2.94
C GLY A 64 3.71 -5.72 1.66
N LEU A 65 4.15 -6.85 1.11
CA LEU A 65 4.74 -6.88 -0.22
C LEU A 65 3.71 -7.29 -1.28
N ASP A 66 3.83 -6.75 -2.47
CA ASP A 66 3.02 -7.20 -3.58
C ASP A 66 3.29 -8.68 -3.88
N SER A 67 2.22 -9.44 -4.09
CA SER A 67 2.31 -10.87 -4.40
C SER A 67 3.11 -11.08 -5.68
N GLY A 68 4.11 -11.96 -5.63
CA GLY A 68 5.00 -12.24 -6.75
C GLY A 68 6.18 -11.30 -6.89
N ASP A 69 6.51 -10.50 -5.86
CA ASP A 69 7.75 -9.70 -5.83
C ASP A 69 8.96 -10.60 -6.08
N GLN A 70 9.69 -10.33 -7.17
CA GLN A 70 10.80 -11.17 -7.65
C GLN A 70 12.03 -11.16 -6.72
N ARG A 71 12.09 -10.25 -5.77
CA ARG A 71 13.21 -10.12 -4.83
C ARG A 71 13.14 -11.11 -3.68
N VAL A 72 11.98 -11.71 -3.45
CA VAL A 72 11.65 -12.57 -2.30
C VAL A 72 10.77 -13.75 -2.71
N LEU A 73 10.57 -14.68 -1.80
CA LEU A 73 9.52 -15.69 -1.91
C LEU A 73 8.28 -15.19 -1.17
N THR A 74 7.20 -14.89 -1.90
CA THR A 74 5.96 -14.40 -1.31
C THR A 74 5.07 -15.54 -0.83
N SER A 75 4.34 -15.32 0.26
CA SER A 75 3.24 -16.19 0.72
C SER A 75 2.04 -16.13 -0.23
N MET A 76 1.00 -16.92 0.04
CA MET A 76 -0.32 -16.60 -0.49
C MET A 76 -0.75 -15.20 -0.03
N PRO A 77 -1.52 -14.47 -0.85
CA PRO A 77 -2.00 -13.14 -0.44
C PRO A 77 -2.96 -13.26 0.74
N TYR A 78 -2.86 -12.30 1.66
CA TYR A 78 -3.73 -12.24 2.82
C TYR A 78 -4.78 -11.12 2.72
N TYR A 79 -4.57 -10.11 1.87
CA TYR A 79 -5.60 -9.16 1.45
C TYR A 79 -5.32 -8.59 0.05
N ARG A 80 -6.34 -7.96 -0.53
CA ARG A 80 -6.27 -7.23 -1.79
C ARG A 80 -6.81 -5.84 -1.59
N ALA A 81 -6.06 -4.83 -1.98
CA ALA A 81 -6.43 -3.43 -1.84
C ALA A 81 -6.38 -2.67 -3.17
N PRO A 82 -7.25 -1.66 -3.36
CA PRO A 82 -7.28 -0.84 -4.56
C PRO A 82 -6.48 0.45 -4.42
N TYR A 83 -6.19 1.08 -5.55
CA TYR A 83 -6.05 2.52 -5.64
C TYR A 83 -7.43 3.20 -5.53
N VAL A 84 -7.45 4.39 -4.99
CA VAL A 84 -8.68 5.16 -4.75
C VAL A 84 -8.52 6.60 -5.20
N PHE A 85 -9.61 7.18 -5.67
CA PHE A 85 -9.78 8.63 -5.71
C PHE A 85 -10.24 9.09 -4.33
N VAL A 86 -9.57 10.10 -3.78
CA VAL A 86 -9.96 10.73 -2.52
C VAL A 86 -10.36 12.17 -2.80
N GLN A 87 -11.55 12.55 -2.38
CA GLN A 87 -12.09 13.91 -2.52
C GLN A 87 -12.92 14.29 -1.31
N ARG A 88 -13.27 15.56 -1.18
CA ARG A 88 -14.24 15.99 -0.16
C ARG A 88 -15.64 15.52 -0.52
N LYS A 89 -16.45 15.24 0.49
CA LYS A 89 -17.86 14.85 0.33
C LYS A 89 -18.73 15.93 -0.32
N ASP A 90 -18.37 17.20 -0.11
CA ASP A 90 -19.06 18.35 -0.70
C ASP A 90 -18.53 18.74 -2.08
N SER A 91 -17.57 17.99 -2.62
CA SER A 91 -17.01 18.21 -3.96
C SER A 91 -18.13 18.20 -5.02
N LYS A 92 -18.03 19.13 -5.97
CA LYS A 92 -18.93 19.18 -7.13
C LYS A 92 -18.44 18.31 -8.29
N LEU A 93 -17.24 17.71 -8.17
CA LEU A 93 -16.67 16.85 -9.17
C LEU A 93 -17.23 15.44 -9.03
N SER A 94 -17.75 14.87 -10.12
CA SER A 94 -18.24 13.49 -10.17
C SER A 94 -17.16 12.60 -10.80
N ILE A 95 -16.29 12.03 -9.94
CA ILE A 95 -15.15 11.23 -10.38
C ILE A 95 -15.32 9.79 -9.90
N LYS A 96 -15.42 8.83 -10.84
CA LYS A 96 -15.61 7.40 -10.58
C LYS A 96 -14.50 6.55 -11.16
N ASP A 97 -13.92 7.00 -12.26
CA ASP A 97 -12.88 6.31 -13.02
C ASP A 97 -12.02 7.33 -13.78
N TRP A 98 -11.00 6.85 -14.47
CA TRP A 98 -10.09 7.69 -15.26
C TRP A 98 -10.72 8.31 -16.53
N ASN A 99 -11.93 7.91 -16.91
CA ASN A 99 -12.67 8.46 -18.04
C ASN A 99 -13.69 9.51 -17.59
N SER A 100 -13.79 9.78 -16.29
CA SER A 100 -14.73 10.76 -15.73
C SER A 100 -14.45 12.16 -16.27
N PRO A 101 -15.43 12.83 -16.94
CA PRO A 101 -15.22 14.13 -17.58
C PRO A 101 -14.78 15.24 -16.62
N ASP A 102 -15.07 15.06 -15.33
CA ASP A 102 -14.73 16.04 -14.32
C ASP A 102 -13.25 16.03 -13.89
N LEU A 103 -12.49 15.00 -14.28
CA LEU A 103 -11.06 14.95 -13.98
C LEU A 103 -10.29 16.19 -14.50
N VAL A 104 -10.63 16.67 -15.69
CA VAL A 104 -9.98 17.85 -16.29
C VAL A 104 -10.38 19.16 -15.62
N LYS A 105 -11.42 19.15 -14.76
CA LYS A 105 -11.87 20.32 -14.02
C LYS A 105 -11.18 20.46 -12.66
N ALA A 106 -10.49 19.44 -12.20
CA ALA A 106 -9.75 19.49 -10.94
C ALA A 106 -8.56 20.44 -11.07
N ASN A 107 -8.42 21.42 -10.16
CA ASN A 107 -7.31 22.36 -10.18
C ASN A 107 -6.00 21.73 -9.70
N LYS A 108 -6.08 20.87 -8.70
CA LYS A 108 -4.92 20.16 -8.14
C LYS A 108 -5.27 18.72 -7.85
N ILE A 109 -4.46 17.81 -8.39
CA ILE A 109 -4.54 16.37 -8.16
C ILE A 109 -3.25 15.91 -7.51
N GLY A 110 -3.34 15.39 -6.29
CA GLY A 110 -2.21 14.77 -5.58
C GLY A 110 -2.05 13.31 -6.03
N PHE A 111 -0.83 12.89 -6.31
CA PHE A 111 -0.50 11.50 -6.63
C PHE A 111 0.96 11.19 -6.28
N VAL A 112 1.31 9.91 -6.21
CA VAL A 112 2.69 9.47 -5.94
C VAL A 112 3.39 9.12 -7.25
N PRO A 113 4.60 9.64 -7.52
CA PRO A 113 5.40 9.25 -8.68
C PRO A 113 5.76 7.76 -8.68
N GLY A 114 5.90 7.19 -9.89
CA GLY A 114 6.26 5.77 -10.05
C GLY A 114 5.13 4.79 -9.74
N THR A 115 3.89 5.27 -9.63
CA THR A 115 2.70 4.45 -9.35
C THR A 115 1.78 4.37 -10.56
N PRO A 116 0.78 3.46 -10.56
CA PRO A 116 -0.26 3.43 -11.59
C PRO A 116 -0.96 4.76 -11.81
N ALA A 117 -1.09 5.57 -10.74
CA ALA A 117 -1.65 6.91 -10.83
C ALA A 117 -0.86 7.80 -11.80
N GLN A 118 0.48 7.81 -11.73
CA GLN A 118 1.30 8.58 -12.68
C GLN A 118 1.03 8.15 -14.12
N THR A 119 1.07 6.85 -14.41
CA THR A 119 0.85 6.32 -15.77
C THR A 119 -0.50 6.76 -16.33
N MET A 120 -1.54 6.76 -15.50
CA MET A 120 -2.87 7.20 -15.93
C MET A 120 -2.96 8.74 -16.07
N MET A 121 -2.27 9.49 -15.20
CA MET A 121 -2.15 10.95 -15.34
C MET A 121 -1.43 11.33 -16.65
N GLU A 122 -0.39 10.58 -17.04
CA GLU A 122 0.29 10.74 -18.33
C GLU A 122 -0.65 10.43 -19.49
N LYS A 123 -1.37 9.33 -19.44
CA LYS A 123 -2.34 8.92 -20.46
C LYS A 123 -3.43 9.95 -20.67
N THR A 124 -3.96 10.51 -19.60
CA THR A 124 -5.04 11.52 -19.66
C THR A 124 -4.56 12.92 -19.97
N GLY A 125 -3.23 13.15 -20.12
CA GLY A 125 -2.63 14.45 -20.34
C GLY A 125 -2.58 15.36 -19.11
N LEU A 126 -2.96 14.85 -17.94
CA LEU A 126 -3.03 15.61 -16.70
C LEU A 126 -1.69 15.68 -15.95
N PHE A 127 -0.72 14.82 -16.28
CA PHE A 127 0.56 14.77 -15.58
C PHE A 127 1.27 16.11 -15.56
N ASN A 128 1.49 16.73 -16.72
CA ASN A 128 2.20 18.01 -16.82
C ASN A 128 1.42 19.17 -16.15
N VAL A 129 0.10 19.11 -16.17
CA VAL A 129 -0.75 20.13 -15.53
C VAL A 129 -0.55 20.14 -14.02
N HIS A 130 -0.43 18.96 -13.41
CA HIS A 130 -0.37 18.80 -11.96
C HIS A 130 1.05 18.53 -11.44
N PHE A 131 2.05 18.47 -12.31
CA PHE A 131 3.44 18.13 -11.94
C PHE A 131 4.00 19.06 -10.87
N ASN A 132 3.86 20.38 -11.04
CA ASN A 132 4.39 21.34 -10.06
C ASN A 132 3.74 21.20 -8.69
N TYR A 133 2.43 20.93 -8.65
CA TYR A 133 1.74 20.67 -7.42
C TYR A 133 2.21 19.37 -6.77
N MET A 134 2.26 18.27 -7.52
CA MET A 134 2.79 17.00 -7.04
C MET A 134 4.21 17.17 -6.50
N HIS A 135 5.08 17.87 -7.23
CA HIS A 135 6.46 18.13 -6.79
C HIS A 135 6.52 18.94 -5.49
N SER A 136 5.59 19.87 -5.26
CA SER A 136 5.51 20.63 -4.02
C SER A 136 5.14 19.81 -2.80
N LEU A 137 4.56 18.61 -2.99
CA LEU A 137 4.21 17.68 -1.92
C LEU A 137 5.40 16.84 -1.46
N THR A 138 6.50 16.85 -2.21
CA THR A 138 7.68 16.05 -1.88
C THR A 138 8.46 16.66 -0.72
N ASP A 139 8.79 15.82 0.28
CA ASP A 139 9.69 16.22 1.36
C ASP A 139 11.14 16.13 0.88
N PHE A 140 11.67 17.26 0.43
CA PHE A 140 13.07 17.36 0.02
C PHE A 140 13.92 17.74 1.22
N GLN A 141 14.42 16.76 1.97
CA GLN A 141 15.14 17.00 3.22
C GLN A 141 16.66 17.14 3.06
N ASP A 142 17.28 16.60 2.00
CA ASP A 142 18.74 16.61 1.82
C ASP A 142 19.13 16.49 0.36
N ARG A 143 20.25 17.13 -0.04
CA ARG A 143 20.88 16.96 -1.36
C ARG A 143 21.21 15.50 -1.70
N ARG A 144 21.35 14.63 -0.70
CA ARG A 144 21.60 13.19 -0.83
C ARG A 144 20.35 12.35 -0.65
N ASN A 145 19.22 12.98 -0.34
CA ASN A 145 17.96 12.26 -0.21
C ASN A 145 17.47 11.85 -1.60
N LYS A 146 17.70 10.59 -1.90
CA LYS A 146 17.31 9.98 -3.17
C LYS A 146 15.83 9.58 -3.19
N TYR A 147 15.09 9.86 -2.10
CA TYR A 147 13.74 9.38 -1.92
C TYR A 147 12.79 10.55 -1.92
N THR A 148 12.06 10.64 -3.00
CA THR A 148 10.91 11.51 -3.09
C THR A 148 9.80 10.86 -2.25
N ARG A 149 9.58 11.34 -1.04
CA ARG A 149 8.45 10.91 -0.21
C ARG A 149 7.35 11.95 -0.29
N ILE A 150 6.16 11.47 -0.53
CA ILE A 150 4.93 12.24 -0.37
C ILE A 150 4.21 11.70 0.85
N SER A 151 4.06 12.54 1.88
CA SER A 151 3.35 12.14 3.10
C SER A 151 1.86 11.96 2.83
N PRO A 152 1.29 10.75 3.02
CA PRO A 152 -0.14 10.53 2.85
C PRO A 152 -0.98 11.45 3.76
N ARG A 153 -0.55 11.66 5.00
CA ARG A 153 -1.18 12.60 5.95
C ARG A 153 -1.27 14.01 5.37
N ARG A 154 -0.17 14.50 4.77
CA ARG A 154 -0.13 15.83 4.15
C ARG A 154 -1.12 15.92 2.99
N VAL A 155 -1.08 14.96 2.06
CA VAL A 155 -1.99 14.95 0.90
C VAL A 155 -3.45 14.96 1.35
N MET A 156 -3.80 14.11 2.33
CA MET A 156 -5.16 14.08 2.87
C MET A 156 -5.55 15.41 3.54
N GLY A 157 -4.62 16.07 4.23
CA GLY A 157 -4.82 17.40 4.78
C GLY A 157 -5.10 18.45 3.71
N GLU A 158 -4.38 18.42 2.59
CA GLU A 158 -4.58 19.36 1.48
C GLU A 158 -5.89 19.11 0.72
N VAL A 159 -6.35 17.88 0.60
CA VAL A 159 -7.69 17.60 0.07
C VAL A 159 -8.77 18.07 1.05
N ALA A 160 -8.59 17.82 2.34
CA ALA A 160 -9.56 18.19 3.36
C ALA A 160 -9.77 19.70 3.47
N ASN A 161 -8.70 20.49 3.38
CA ASN A 161 -8.77 21.95 3.46
C ASN A 161 -9.07 22.64 2.10
N GLY A 162 -9.27 21.87 1.02
CA GLY A 162 -9.59 22.37 -0.31
C GLY A 162 -8.40 22.95 -1.09
N THR A 163 -7.17 22.76 -0.63
CA THR A 163 -5.97 23.12 -1.40
C THR A 163 -5.84 22.23 -2.65
N ALA A 164 -6.19 20.94 -2.53
CA ALA A 164 -6.34 20.01 -3.64
C ALA A 164 -7.81 19.58 -3.78
N ASP A 165 -8.24 19.37 -5.01
CA ASP A 165 -9.59 18.89 -5.28
C ASP A 165 -9.69 17.37 -5.21
N LEU A 166 -8.57 16.68 -5.52
CA LEU A 166 -8.50 15.24 -5.66
C LEU A 166 -7.12 14.72 -5.25
N ALA A 167 -7.10 13.50 -4.74
CA ALA A 167 -5.88 12.71 -4.65
C ALA A 167 -6.10 11.31 -5.23
N VAL A 168 -5.06 10.73 -5.84
CA VAL A 168 -5.03 9.35 -6.33
C VAL A 168 -3.95 8.59 -5.58
N MET A 169 -4.37 7.71 -4.67
CA MET A 169 -3.47 7.05 -3.74
C MET A 169 -3.83 5.57 -3.58
N PHE A 170 -2.87 4.78 -3.11
CA PHE A 170 -3.17 3.42 -2.68
C PHE A 170 -3.98 3.45 -1.38
N ALA A 171 -5.10 2.74 -1.33
CA ALA A 171 -6.03 2.85 -0.20
C ALA A 171 -5.40 2.60 1.18
N PRO A 172 -4.51 1.60 1.37
CA PRO A 172 -3.83 1.39 2.65
C PRO A 172 -3.03 2.58 3.15
N GLU A 173 -2.55 3.44 2.26
CA GLU A 173 -1.79 4.66 2.65
C GLU A 173 -2.68 5.75 3.25
N VAL A 174 -3.94 5.81 2.83
CA VAL A 174 -4.80 6.97 3.09
C VAL A 174 -6.06 6.67 3.90
N ALA A 175 -6.51 5.42 3.95
CA ALA A 175 -7.78 5.04 4.54
C ALA A 175 -7.93 5.49 5.99
N ARG A 176 -6.89 5.36 6.82
CA ARG A 176 -6.85 5.84 8.21
C ARG A 176 -7.17 7.33 8.31
N TYR A 177 -6.57 8.13 7.44
CA TYR A 177 -6.72 9.59 7.47
C TYR A 177 -8.09 10.02 6.94
N VAL A 178 -8.60 9.33 5.91
CA VAL A 178 -9.97 9.55 5.40
C VAL A 178 -11.00 9.21 6.47
N LYS A 179 -10.82 8.07 7.18
CA LYS A 179 -11.68 7.70 8.31
C LYS A 179 -11.65 8.73 9.44
N ALA A 180 -10.47 9.22 9.78
CA ALA A 180 -10.29 10.22 10.85
C ALA A 180 -10.86 11.59 10.47
N ASN A 181 -10.98 11.91 9.18
CA ASN A 181 -11.54 13.14 8.68
C ASN A 181 -12.91 12.88 8.07
N GLY A 182 -13.98 13.23 8.79
CA GLY A 182 -15.34 12.99 8.38
C GLY A 182 -15.77 13.66 7.06
N GLU A 183 -14.99 14.62 6.55
CA GLU A 183 -15.29 15.39 5.33
C GLU A 183 -14.76 14.71 4.04
N LEU A 184 -13.91 13.69 4.16
CA LEU A 184 -13.33 13.00 3.02
C LEU A 184 -14.13 11.74 2.64
N THR A 185 -14.02 11.34 1.38
CA THR A 185 -14.55 10.08 0.85
C THR A 185 -13.56 9.44 -0.10
N MET A 186 -13.59 8.10 -0.19
CA MET A 186 -12.81 7.29 -1.13
C MET A 186 -13.72 6.65 -2.17
N THR A 187 -13.32 6.72 -3.44
CA THR A 187 -13.93 5.97 -4.55
C THR A 187 -12.92 4.98 -5.09
N VAL A 188 -13.24 3.71 -5.07
CA VAL A 188 -12.37 2.64 -5.60
C VAL A 188 -12.21 2.81 -7.12
N ILE A 189 -10.97 2.82 -7.60
CA ILE A 189 -10.68 2.88 -9.03
C ILE A 189 -10.85 1.48 -9.63
N PRO A 190 -11.60 1.33 -10.74
CA PRO A 190 -11.71 0.04 -11.44
C PRO A 190 -10.34 -0.53 -11.88
N ASP A 191 -10.22 -1.84 -12.06
CA ASP A 191 -8.96 -2.53 -12.37
C ASP A 191 -8.79 -2.88 -13.87
N ASP A 192 -9.60 -2.29 -14.73
CA ASP A 192 -9.64 -2.49 -16.18
C ASP A 192 -8.94 -1.40 -16.99
N ASN A 193 -8.05 -0.65 -16.35
CA ASN A 193 -7.33 0.45 -16.97
C ASN A 193 -6.20 -0.04 -17.88
N VAL A 194 -5.97 0.70 -18.98
CA VAL A 194 -4.89 0.44 -19.94
C VAL A 194 -4.08 1.71 -20.20
N GLY A 195 -2.79 1.54 -20.47
CA GLY A 195 -1.86 2.61 -20.85
C GLY A 195 -2.09 3.12 -22.27
N VAL A 196 -1.24 4.03 -22.73
CA VAL A 196 -1.23 4.53 -24.12
C VAL A 196 -0.82 3.46 -25.12
N ASP A 197 -0.04 2.49 -24.68
CA ASP A 197 0.44 1.34 -25.44
C ASP A 197 -0.53 0.15 -25.43
N GLY A 198 -1.70 0.29 -24.76
CA GLY A 198 -2.67 -0.77 -24.57
C GLY A 198 -2.32 -1.78 -23.47
N ALA A 199 -1.16 -1.64 -22.80
CA ALA A 199 -0.80 -2.49 -21.68
C ALA A 199 -1.73 -2.24 -20.48
N ARG A 200 -2.08 -3.30 -19.77
CA ARG A 200 -2.89 -3.19 -18.55
C ARG A 200 -2.15 -2.40 -17.48
N ILE A 201 -2.84 -1.45 -16.86
CA ILE A 201 -2.36 -0.68 -15.72
C ILE A 201 -3.19 -1.11 -14.48
N PRO A 202 -2.67 -2.05 -13.68
CA PRO A 202 -3.42 -2.57 -12.54
C PRO A 202 -3.61 -1.47 -11.48
N HIS A 203 -4.78 -1.49 -10.84
CA HIS A 203 -5.12 -0.60 -9.71
C HIS A 203 -5.52 -1.39 -8.47
N HIS A 204 -5.54 -2.72 -8.55
CA HIS A 204 -5.79 -3.62 -7.42
C HIS A 204 -4.58 -4.52 -7.22
N PHE A 205 -4.08 -4.56 -5.98
CA PHE A 205 -2.86 -5.29 -5.64
C PHE A 205 -3.09 -6.27 -4.50
N ASP A 206 -2.60 -7.49 -4.71
CA ASP A 206 -2.60 -8.55 -3.71
C ASP A 206 -1.39 -8.37 -2.80
N GLN A 207 -1.61 -8.37 -1.48
CA GLN A 207 -0.56 -8.17 -0.50
C GLN A 207 -0.20 -9.49 0.19
N SER A 208 1.09 -9.77 0.28
CA SER A 208 1.67 -11.01 0.79
C SER A 208 2.74 -10.72 1.85
N PHE A 209 3.06 -11.75 2.62
CA PHE A 209 4.29 -11.77 3.40
C PHE A 209 5.46 -12.18 2.49
N GLY A 210 6.64 -11.58 2.71
CA GLY A 210 7.85 -11.94 1.99
C GLY A 210 8.89 -12.57 2.90
N VAL A 211 9.46 -13.68 2.47
CA VAL A 211 10.59 -14.34 3.10
C VAL A 211 11.77 -14.44 2.12
N ARG A 212 12.95 -14.83 2.59
CA ARG A 212 14.09 -15.07 1.70
C ARG A 212 13.75 -16.09 0.62
N ALA A 213 14.36 -15.97 -0.54
CA ALA A 213 14.10 -16.84 -1.70
C ALA A 213 14.40 -18.33 -1.43
N ASP A 214 15.30 -18.62 -0.49
CA ASP A 214 15.68 -19.97 -0.06
C ASP A 214 14.89 -20.50 1.13
N ASP A 215 14.05 -19.68 1.79
CA ASP A 215 13.33 -20.04 3.04
C ASP A 215 11.90 -20.56 2.76
N ARG A 216 11.83 -21.65 2.00
CA ARG A 216 10.56 -22.26 1.59
C ARG A 216 9.75 -22.79 2.77
N ASP A 217 10.41 -23.36 3.76
CA ASP A 217 9.75 -23.95 4.94
C ASP A 217 9.03 -22.85 5.75
N LEU A 218 9.66 -21.69 5.91
CA LEU A 218 9.01 -20.56 6.58
C LEU A 218 7.84 -20.02 5.75
N ARG A 219 7.98 -19.90 4.42
CA ARG A 219 6.87 -19.49 3.55
C ARG A 219 5.68 -20.45 3.68
N ASP A 220 5.91 -21.77 3.64
CA ASP A 220 4.87 -22.79 3.75
C ASP A 220 4.21 -22.75 5.13
N ALA A 221 4.98 -22.50 6.20
CA ALA A 221 4.45 -22.30 7.54
C ALA A 221 3.58 -21.03 7.66
N ILE A 222 3.98 -19.94 6.99
CA ILE A 222 3.19 -18.71 6.89
C ILE A 222 1.89 -18.98 6.13
N ASP A 223 1.94 -19.65 4.97
CA ASP A 223 0.77 -20.01 4.17
C ASP A 223 -0.24 -20.83 4.99
N ALA A 224 0.24 -21.75 5.83
CA ALA A 224 -0.61 -22.54 6.75
C ALA A 224 -1.19 -21.72 7.91
N ALA A 225 -0.54 -20.62 8.31
CA ALA A 225 -0.98 -19.76 9.40
C ALA A 225 -1.97 -18.67 8.94
N ILE A 226 -1.89 -18.18 7.69
CA ILE A 226 -2.77 -17.13 7.15
C ILE A 226 -4.27 -17.44 7.37
N PRO A 227 -4.80 -18.65 7.09
CA PRO A 227 -6.19 -18.96 7.36
C PRO A 227 -6.59 -18.84 8.84
N LYS A 228 -5.66 -19.14 9.77
CA LYS A 228 -5.89 -19.01 11.21
C LYS A 228 -5.89 -17.56 11.68
N ALA A 229 -5.02 -16.72 11.08
CA ALA A 229 -4.92 -15.30 11.38
C ALA A 229 -5.97 -14.44 10.63
N ARG A 230 -6.76 -15.03 9.73
CA ARG A 230 -7.64 -14.29 8.80
C ARG A 230 -8.57 -13.32 9.51
N ALA A 231 -9.29 -13.77 10.54
CA ALA A 231 -10.26 -12.92 11.24
C ALA A 231 -9.59 -11.71 11.90
N ASP A 232 -8.42 -11.91 12.50
CA ASP A 232 -7.65 -10.82 13.12
C ASP A 232 -7.12 -9.84 12.07
N ILE A 233 -6.60 -10.33 10.95
CA ILE A 233 -6.14 -9.50 9.84
C ILE A 233 -7.29 -8.68 9.27
N GLU A 234 -8.45 -9.28 9.00
CA GLU A 234 -9.64 -8.59 8.50
C GLU A 234 -10.12 -7.50 9.48
N ALA A 235 -10.10 -7.80 10.78
CA ALA A 235 -10.44 -6.83 11.82
C ALA A 235 -9.45 -5.64 11.86
N ILE A 236 -8.14 -5.89 11.72
CA ILE A 236 -7.12 -4.84 11.64
C ILE A 236 -7.35 -3.95 10.42
N LEU A 237 -7.56 -4.54 9.24
CA LEU A 237 -7.81 -3.79 8.01
C LEU A 237 -9.11 -2.98 8.06
N ALA A 238 -10.17 -3.54 8.67
CA ALA A 238 -11.43 -2.84 8.89
C ALA A 238 -11.29 -1.68 9.88
N ALA A 239 -10.45 -1.86 10.93
CA ALA A 239 -10.14 -0.77 11.86
C ALA A 239 -9.45 0.41 11.18
N GLU A 240 -8.66 0.16 10.14
CA GLU A 240 -8.03 1.19 9.30
C GLU A 240 -8.96 1.77 8.22
N ALA A 241 -10.16 1.20 8.05
CA ALA A 241 -11.10 1.49 6.96
C ALA A 241 -10.54 1.21 5.55
N ILE A 242 -9.59 0.27 5.43
CA ILE A 242 -9.04 -0.14 4.14
C ILE A 242 -10.11 -0.91 3.37
N PRO A 243 -10.48 -0.49 2.13
CA PRO A 243 -11.38 -1.25 1.28
C PRO A 243 -10.78 -2.62 0.97
N GLN A 244 -11.45 -3.67 1.41
CA GLN A 244 -11.00 -5.05 1.18
C GLN A 244 -11.70 -5.60 -0.05
N LEU A 245 -10.92 -5.96 -1.07
CA LEU A 245 -11.41 -6.58 -2.29
C LEU A 245 -11.32 -8.10 -2.18
N SER A 246 -12.17 -8.80 -2.93
CA SER A 246 -12.09 -10.26 -3.02
C SER A 246 -10.74 -10.70 -3.57
N LEU A 247 -10.08 -11.60 -2.86
CA LEU A 247 -8.87 -12.24 -3.36
C LEU A 247 -9.20 -13.12 -4.57
N PRO A 248 -8.33 -13.17 -5.60
CA PRO A 248 -8.50 -14.09 -6.71
C PRO A 248 -8.53 -15.54 -6.20
N LYS A 249 -9.33 -16.40 -6.85
CA LYS A 249 -9.33 -17.83 -6.53
C LYS A 249 -7.92 -18.37 -6.71
N GLN A 250 -7.32 -18.85 -5.62
CA GLN A 250 -5.99 -19.45 -5.66
C GLN A 250 -6.08 -20.76 -6.45
N PRO A 251 -5.14 -21.04 -7.36
CA PRO A 251 -5.00 -22.38 -7.90
C PRO A 251 -4.70 -23.33 -6.73
N VAL A 252 -5.49 -24.40 -6.63
CA VAL A 252 -5.25 -25.46 -5.65
C VAL A 252 -3.83 -26.00 -5.91
N ARG A 253 -2.89 -25.70 -5.03
CA ARG A 253 -1.56 -26.32 -5.08
C ARG A 253 -1.75 -27.79 -4.75
N GLY A 254 -1.69 -28.66 -5.75
CA GLY A 254 -1.74 -30.10 -5.56
C GLY A 254 -0.64 -30.59 -4.60
N PRO A 255 -0.84 -31.74 -3.92
CA PRO A 255 0.21 -32.34 -3.12
C PRO A 255 1.47 -32.54 -3.98
N ARG A 256 2.60 -32.15 -3.45
CA ARG A 256 3.90 -32.38 -4.10
C ARG A 256 4.17 -33.88 -4.16
N SER A 257 4.38 -34.40 -5.37
CA SER A 257 4.99 -35.70 -5.60
C SER A 257 6.47 -35.69 -5.18
#